data_558ae0c8551f029263b70223a29949b1
#
_entry.id   558ae0c8551f029263b70223a29949b1
#
_cell.length_a   1.000
_cell.length_b   1.000
_cell.length_c   1.000
_cell.angle_alpha   90.00
_cell.angle_beta   90.00
_cell.angle_gamma   90.00
#
_symmetry.space_group_name_H-M   'P 1'
#
loop_
_entity.id
_entity.type
_entity.pdbx_description
1 polymer ?
#
loop_
_entity_poly.entity_id
_entity_poly.type
_entity_poly.pdbx_seq_one_letter_code
_entity_poly.pdbx_strand_id
1 'polypeptide(L)'
;MRKTMVTHYPGRGYTVFDKGSVQIGIVNLSGNAFMDFADNAFSCVDGILPELSACKIILVDFHAEATAEKRAMGFYLDGKVTALFGTHTHVQTSDAQVLPQSTGYITDLGMTGPADSVLGIDSDIAAGRLKTGMPVRFMPAKGRCFMCGCIFEVDEKTGRTLSAEAVCVE
;
A
#
# COMPACT_ATOMS: atom_id res chain seq x y z
N MET A 1 -17.47 -11.38 -11.33
CA MET A 1 -16.62 -10.84 -10.24
C MET A 1 -15.26 -10.56 -10.84
N ARG A 2 -14.94 -9.29 -11.10
CA ARG A 2 -13.67 -8.93 -11.77
C ARG A 2 -12.73 -8.40 -10.70
N LYS A 3 -11.61 -9.11 -10.54
CA LYS A 3 -10.52 -8.69 -9.65
C LYS A 3 -9.76 -7.57 -10.33
N THR A 4 -9.10 -6.72 -9.57
CA THR A 4 -8.17 -5.69 -10.06
C THR A 4 -7.00 -6.24 -10.88
N MET A 5 -6.98 -7.54 -11.07
CA MET A 5 -6.01 -8.22 -11.92
C MET A 5 -6.73 -8.76 -13.15
N VAL A 6 -6.15 -8.52 -14.30
CA VAL A 6 -6.60 -9.13 -15.57
C VAL A 6 -6.73 -10.63 -15.36
N THR A 7 -7.86 -11.21 -15.77
CA THR A 7 -8.27 -12.60 -15.50
C THR A 7 -7.29 -13.68 -15.96
N HIS A 8 -6.17 -13.30 -16.58
CA HIS A 8 -5.15 -14.20 -17.11
C HIS A 8 -3.81 -14.16 -16.38
N TYR A 9 -3.63 -13.31 -15.37
CA TYR A 9 -2.40 -13.28 -14.57
C TYR A 9 -2.49 -14.21 -13.37
N PRO A 10 -1.41 -14.97 -13.07
CA PRO A 10 -1.36 -15.78 -11.87
C PRO A 10 -1.31 -14.88 -10.62
N GLY A 11 -2.02 -15.26 -9.58
CA GLY A 11 -2.04 -14.56 -8.31
C GLY A 11 -3.45 -14.38 -7.74
N ARG A 12 -3.51 -13.73 -6.58
CA ARG A 12 -4.75 -13.44 -5.84
C ARG A 12 -4.75 -11.99 -5.41
N GLY A 13 -5.88 -11.28 -5.54
CA GLY A 13 -6.04 -9.91 -5.06
C GLY A 13 -6.24 -9.82 -3.54
N TYR A 14 -6.49 -10.93 -2.86
CA TYR A 14 -6.64 -10.99 -1.41
C TYR A 14 -6.29 -12.38 -0.86
N THR A 15 -6.00 -12.42 0.43
CA THR A 15 -5.79 -13.67 1.18
C THR A 15 -6.26 -13.50 2.62
N VAL A 16 -6.46 -14.63 3.31
CA VAL A 16 -6.74 -14.69 4.75
C VAL A 16 -5.56 -15.34 5.42
N PHE A 17 -4.99 -14.65 6.40
CA PHE A 17 -3.96 -15.18 7.28
C PHE A 17 -4.61 -15.55 8.63
N ASP A 18 -4.54 -16.83 8.98
CA ASP A 18 -5.10 -17.37 10.22
C ASP A 18 -4.02 -17.50 11.28
N LYS A 19 -4.18 -16.74 12.38
CA LYS A 19 -3.32 -16.80 13.58
C LYS A 19 -3.89 -17.74 14.67
N GLY A 20 -4.97 -18.45 14.40
CA GLY A 20 -5.66 -19.28 15.38
C GLY A 20 -6.67 -18.51 16.23
N SER A 21 -6.26 -17.41 16.88
CA SER A 21 -7.15 -16.55 17.67
C SER A 21 -7.86 -15.48 16.84
N VAL A 22 -7.26 -15.05 15.71
CA VAL A 22 -7.78 -14.03 14.84
C VAL A 22 -7.46 -14.33 13.38
N GLN A 23 -8.42 -14.08 12.50
CA GLN A 23 -8.24 -14.10 11.05
C GLN A 23 -8.02 -12.69 10.53
N ILE A 24 -6.96 -12.53 9.72
CA ILE A 24 -6.55 -11.27 9.14
C ILE A 24 -6.75 -11.37 7.63
N GLY A 25 -7.64 -10.53 7.09
CA GLY A 25 -7.80 -10.34 5.65
C GLY A 25 -6.72 -9.39 5.14
N ILE A 26 -6.04 -9.74 4.07
CA ILE A 26 -5.04 -8.90 3.40
C ILE A 26 -5.50 -8.71 1.96
N VAL A 27 -5.65 -7.46 1.53
CA VAL A 27 -6.11 -7.08 0.19
C VAL A 27 -5.02 -6.25 -0.48
N ASN A 28 -4.74 -6.54 -1.76
CA ASN A 28 -3.89 -5.70 -2.58
C ASN A 28 -4.73 -5.17 -3.77
N LEU A 29 -4.73 -3.85 -3.92
CA LEU A 29 -5.42 -3.13 -5.00
C LEU A 29 -4.43 -2.31 -5.81
N SER A 30 -4.74 -2.12 -7.09
CA SER A 30 -4.00 -1.22 -7.97
C SER A 30 -4.86 -0.02 -8.34
N GLY A 31 -4.28 1.18 -8.26
CA GLY A 31 -4.87 2.41 -8.80
C GLY A 31 -4.77 2.48 -10.32
N ASN A 32 -5.46 3.45 -10.92
CA ASN A 32 -5.47 3.68 -12.36
C ASN A 32 -4.94 5.06 -12.77
N ALA A 33 -4.96 6.03 -11.85
CA ALA A 33 -4.52 7.38 -12.17
C ALA A 33 -2.99 7.41 -12.37
N PHE A 34 -2.56 7.74 -13.61
CA PHE A 34 -1.15 7.78 -14.03
C PHE A 34 -0.42 6.42 -13.98
N MET A 35 -1.16 5.33 -14.01
CA MET A 35 -0.65 3.96 -13.98
C MET A 35 -1.17 3.16 -15.18
N ASP A 36 -0.67 1.92 -15.33
CA ASP A 36 -1.20 0.99 -16.31
C ASP A 36 -2.66 0.66 -16.04
N PHE A 37 -3.40 0.35 -17.11
CA PHE A 37 -4.84 0.10 -17.03
C PHE A 37 -5.14 -1.12 -16.13
N ALA A 38 -6.01 -0.92 -15.14
CA ALA A 38 -6.57 -1.96 -14.27
C ALA A 38 -8.09 -1.79 -14.14
N ASP A 39 -8.77 -2.79 -13.59
CA ASP A 39 -10.17 -2.65 -13.21
C ASP A 39 -10.32 -1.58 -12.10
N ASN A 40 -11.51 -0.98 -11.99
CA ASN A 40 -11.76 0.04 -10.98
C ASN A 40 -11.59 -0.51 -9.56
N ALA A 41 -10.63 0.01 -8.80
CA ALA A 41 -10.27 -0.47 -7.48
C ALA A 41 -11.44 -0.39 -6.46
N PHE A 42 -12.30 0.63 -6.56
CA PHE A 42 -13.47 0.80 -5.68
C PHE A 42 -14.50 -0.32 -5.92
N SER A 43 -14.79 -0.63 -7.18
CA SER A 43 -15.69 -1.73 -7.53
C SER A 43 -15.10 -3.10 -7.16
N CYS A 44 -13.79 -3.23 -7.25
CA CYS A 44 -13.11 -4.49 -6.89
C CYS A 44 -13.14 -4.74 -5.39
N VAL A 45 -12.86 -3.73 -4.57
CA VAL A 45 -12.89 -3.89 -3.11
C VAL A 45 -14.30 -4.20 -2.61
N ASP A 46 -15.34 -3.63 -3.20
CA ASP A 46 -16.73 -3.96 -2.87
C ASP A 46 -17.05 -5.44 -3.10
N GLY A 47 -16.47 -6.03 -4.14
CA GLY A 47 -16.61 -7.46 -4.42
C GLY A 47 -15.76 -8.36 -3.50
N ILE A 48 -14.67 -7.83 -2.91
CA ILE A 48 -13.77 -8.58 -2.04
C ILE A 48 -14.23 -8.57 -0.57
N LEU A 49 -14.70 -7.43 -0.05
CA LEU A 49 -15.06 -7.29 1.36
C LEU A 49 -16.06 -8.35 1.88
N PRO A 50 -17.09 -8.76 1.13
CA PRO A 50 -17.99 -9.84 1.57
C PRO A 50 -17.27 -11.18 1.79
N GLU A 51 -16.23 -11.49 0.99
CA GLU A 51 -15.43 -12.72 1.12
C GLU A 51 -14.55 -12.70 2.39
N LEU A 52 -14.30 -11.52 2.95
CA LEU A 52 -13.52 -11.31 4.17
C LEU A 52 -14.39 -11.04 5.40
N SER A 53 -15.70 -11.28 5.32
CA SER A 53 -16.65 -10.98 6.40
C SER A 53 -16.38 -11.73 7.73
N ALA A 54 -15.65 -12.86 7.68
CA ALA A 54 -15.18 -13.57 8.86
C ALA A 54 -13.93 -12.96 9.50
N CYS A 55 -13.21 -12.10 8.78
CA CYS A 55 -11.99 -11.46 9.26
C CYS A 55 -12.33 -10.22 10.09
N LYS A 56 -11.88 -10.19 11.35
CA LYS A 56 -12.02 -8.99 12.19
C LYS A 56 -11.03 -7.89 11.82
N ILE A 57 -9.87 -8.27 11.33
CA ILE A 57 -8.81 -7.36 10.90
C ILE A 57 -8.70 -7.48 9.39
N ILE A 58 -8.84 -6.36 8.69
CA ILE A 58 -8.67 -6.26 7.24
C ILE A 58 -7.66 -5.17 6.95
N LEU A 59 -6.57 -5.54 6.26
CA LEU A 59 -5.51 -4.64 5.83
C LEU A 59 -5.57 -4.49 4.31
N VAL A 60 -5.50 -3.26 3.83
CA VAL A 60 -5.55 -2.94 2.40
C VAL A 60 -4.26 -2.24 1.98
N ASP A 61 -3.47 -2.88 1.12
CA ASP A 61 -2.38 -2.27 0.36
C ASP A 61 -2.97 -1.69 -0.93
N PHE A 62 -2.88 -0.37 -1.07
CA PHE A 62 -3.35 0.32 -2.27
C PHE A 62 -2.17 0.88 -3.05
N HIS A 63 -1.72 0.11 -4.05
CA HIS A 63 -0.62 0.46 -4.93
C HIS A 63 -1.08 1.46 -5.99
N ALA A 64 -0.84 2.75 -5.76
CA ALA A 64 -1.32 3.82 -6.63
C ALA A 64 -0.34 5.00 -6.64
N GLU A 65 -0.22 5.67 -7.80
CA GLU A 65 0.59 6.89 -7.95
C GLU A 65 -0.12 8.09 -7.32
N ALA A 66 -1.40 8.31 -7.65
CA ALA A 66 -2.09 9.54 -7.30
C ALA A 66 -2.49 9.60 -5.82
N THR A 67 -1.99 10.61 -5.11
CA THR A 67 -2.37 10.92 -3.71
C THR A 67 -3.88 11.07 -3.54
N ALA A 68 -4.55 11.75 -4.50
CA ALA A 68 -6.00 11.94 -4.44
C ALA A 68 -6.77 10.61 -4.51
N GLU A 69 -6.30 9.66 -5.35
CA GLU A 69 -6.90 8.33 -5.47
C GLU A 69 -6.72 7.52 -4.18
N LYS A 70 -5.52 7.55 -3.58
CA LYS A 70 -5.23 6.93 -2.28
C LYS A 70 -6.11 7.51 -1.17
N ARG A 71 -6.20 8.84 -1.11
CA ARG A 71 -6.97 9.52 -0.09
C ARG A 71 -8.47 9.24 -0.22
N ALA A 72 -9.00 9.23 -1.46
CA ALA A 72 -10.39 8.89 -1.73
C ALA A 72 -10.72 7.45 -1.31
N MET A 73 -9.83 6.48 -1.59
CA MET A 73 -9.99 5.10 -1.16
C MET A 73 -9.95 4.98 0.38
N GLY A 74 -9.08 5.76 1.05
CA GLY A 74 -9.04 5.81 2.52
C GLY A 74 -10.39 6.19 3.12
N PHE A 75 -10.99 7.28 2.67
CA PHE A 75 -12.33 7.70 3.14
C PHE A 75 -13.45 6.74 2.71
N TYR A 76 -13.35 6.16 1.53
CA TYR A 76 -14.31 5.18 1.05
C TYR A 76 -14.37 3.93 1.93
N LEU A 77 -13.21 3.51 2.45
CA LEU A 77 -13.08 2.34 3.32
C LEU A 77 -13.10 2.66 4.81
N ASP A 78 -13.21 3.94 5.19
CA ASP A 78 -13.25 4.34 6.59
C ASP A 78 -14.40 3.68 7.36
N GLY A 79 -14.05 2.96 8.42
CA GLY A 79 -14.96 2.13 9.22
C GLY A 79 -15.31 0.75 8.62
N LYS A 80 -14.85 0.44 7.40
CA LYS A 80 -15.09 -0.87 6.74
C LYS A 80 -13.87 -1.80 6.85
N VAL A 81 -12.67 -1.25 7.04
CA VAL A 81 -11.42 -2.00 7.17
C VAL A 81 -10.61 -1.49 8.35
N THR A 82 -9.67 -2.30 8.82
CA THR A 82 -8.79 -1.93 9.93
C THR A 82 -7.81 -0.85 9.53
N ALA A 83 -7.08 -1.06 8.43
CA ALA A 83 -6.13 -0.07 7.93
C ALA A 83 -6.03 -0.13 6.40
N LEU A 84 -5.76 1.04 5.82
CA LEU A 84 -5.35 1.22 4.43
C LEU A 84 -4.02 1.95 4.40
N PHE A 85 -3.06 1.41 3.68
CA PHE A 85 -1.79 2.06 3.41
C PHE A 85 -1.49 2.07 1.91
N GLY A 86 -0.95 3.20 1.46
CA GLY A 86 -0.52 3.33 0.08
C GLY A 86 0.92 2.86 -0.13
N THR A 87 1.18 2.46 -1.36
CA THR A 87 2.51 2.10 -1.87
C THR A 87 2.71 2.72 -3.26
N HIS A 88 3.84 2.55 -3.87
CA HIS A 88 4.24 2.95 -5.22
C HIS A 88 5.29 4.06 -5.26
N THR A 89 5.15 5.16 -4.52
CA THR A 89 6.01 6.33 -4.68
C THR A 89 7.41 6.14 -4.12
N HIS A 90 7.62 5.14 -3.26
CA HIS A 90 8.85 4.87 -2.54
C HIS A 90 9.25 5.97 -1.52
N VAL A 91 8.41 6.97 -1.34
CA VAL A 91 8.65 8.08 -0.40
C VAL A 91 7.60 8.06 0.68
N GLN A 92 8.03 7.85 1.94
CA GLN A 92 7.11 7.82 3.08
C GLN A 92 6.45 9.19 3.27
N THR A 93 5.13 9.19 3.41
CA THR A 93 4.37 10.41 3.71
C THR A 93 4.20 10.61 5.21
N SER A 94 3.98 11.85 5.62
CA SER A 94 3.88 12.27 7.03
C SER A 94 2.45 12.27 7.57
N ASP A 95 1.51 11.63 6.87
CA ASP A 95 0.07 11.72 7.15
C ASP A 95 -0.51 10.47 7.82
N ALA A 96 0.33 9.68 8.51
CA ALA A 96 -0.13 8.56 9.33
C ALA A 96 -1.17 9.02 10.35
N GLN A 97 -2.35 8.43 10.34
CA GLN A 97 -3.49 8.86 11.15
C GLN A 97 -4.53 7.77 11.32
N VAL A 98 -5.44 7.99 12.25
CA VAL A 98 -6.70 7.25 12.35
C VAL A 98 -7.81 8.12 11.76
N LEU A 99 -8.52 7.61 10.77
CA LEU A 99 -9.64 8.29 10.13
C LEU A 99 -10.88 8.34 11.06
N PRO A 100 -11.87 9.22 10.78
CA PRO A 100 -13.00 9.47 11.69
C PRO A 100 -13.80 8.24 12.14
N GLN A 101 -13.84 7.16 11.33
CA GLN A 101 -14.54 5.92 11.68
C GLN A 101 -13.58 4.79 12.10
N SER A 102 -12.36 5.16 12.52
CA SER A 102 -11.35 4.27 13.12
C SER A 102 -10.60 3.36 12.14
N THR A 103 -10.52 3.71 10.86
CA THR A 103 -9.57 3.06 9.93
C THR A 103 -8.21 3.74 10.03
N GLY A 104 -7.15 2.96 10.23
CA GLY A 104 -5.77 3.44 10.14
C GLY A 104 -5.41 3.82 8.70
N TYR A 105 -4.65 4.90 8.51
CA TYR A 105 -4.32 5.40 7.17
C TYR A 105 -2.93 6.01 7.09
N ILE A 106 -2.25 5.74 5.99
CA ILE A 106 -1.07 6.50 5.53
C ILE A 106 -1.07 6.51 4.00
N THR A 107 -0.77 7.66 3.39
CA THR A 107 -0.78 7.80 1.92
C THR A 107 0.28 6.95 1.24
N ASP A 108 1.50 6.86 1.79
CA ASP A 108 2.55 5.95 1.28
C ASP A 108 3.47 5.51 2.41
N LEU A 109 3.73 4.21 2.47
CA LEU A 109 4.64 3.62 3.47
C LEU A 109 6.09 3.99 3.24
N GLY A 110 6.45 4.41 2.02
CA GLY A 110 7.83 4.51 1.59
C GLY A 110 8.41 3.18 1.12
N MET A 111 9.72 3.06 1.11
CA MET A 111 10.42 1.87 0.64
C MET A 111 11.29 1.25 1.73
N THR A 112 11.71 0.01 1.50
CA THR A 112 12.83 -0.63 2.16
C THR A 112 13.94 -0.77 1.11
N GLY A 113 15.08 -0.12 1.34
CA GLY A 113 16.16 -0.13 0.35
C GLY A 113 17.31 0.82 0.67
N PRO A 114 18.21 1.03 -0.30
CA PRO A 114 19.40 1.86 -0.11
C PRO A 114 19.04 3.32 0.09
N ALA A 115 19.62 3.94 1.14
CA ALA A 115 19.32 5.31 1.55
C ALA A 115 19.84 6.32 0.50
N ASP A 116 21.07 6.14 0.04
CA ASP A 116 21.71 7.05 -0.90
C ASP A 116 21.41 6.61 -2.34
N SER A 117 20.15 6.82 -2.75
CA SER A 117 19.62 6.34 -4.03
C SER A 117 18.50 7.23 -4.58
N VAL A 118 18.18 7.06 -5.85
CA VAL A 118 16.96 7.60 -6.43
C VAL A 118 15.92 6.47 -6.45
N LEU A 119 15.09 6.42 -5.42
CA LEU A 119 14.04 5.40 -5.24
C LEU A 119 14.56 3.96 -5.33
N GLY A 120 15.79 3.71 -4.82
CA GLY A 120 16.46 2.42 -4.85
C GLY A 120 17.44 2.25 -6.00
N ILE A 121 17.45 3.13 -7.00
CA ILE A 121 18.34 3.09 -8.17
C ILE A 121 19.58 3.94 -7.88
N ASP A 122 20.73 3.49 -8.40
CA ASP A 122 21.97 4.26 -8.40
C ASP A 122 21.74 5.70 -8.89
N SER A 123 22.20 6.68 -8.11
CA SER A 123 21.89 8.09 -8.32
C SER A 123 22.47 8.64 -9.63
N ASP A 124 23.67 8.22 -10.02
CA ASP A 124 24.33 8.71 -11.25
C ASP A 124 23.64 8.12 -12.49
N ILE A 125 23.23 6.87 -12.42
CA ILE A 125 22.45 6.20 -13.48
C ILE A 125 21.09 6.87 -13.65
N ALA A 126 20.36 7.11 -12.55
CA ALA A 126 19.05 7.74 -12.60
C ALA A 126 19.12 9.19 -13.11
N ALA A 127 20.05 9.99 -12.58
CA ALA A 127 20.26 11.37 -13.02
C ALA A 127 20.71 11.44 -14.48
N GLY A 128 21.63 10.56 -14.90
CA GLY A 128 22.08 10.48 -16.29
C GLY A 128 20.96 10.19 -17.26
N ARG A 129 20.08 9.24 -16.95
CA ARG A 129 18.89 8.93 -17.75
C ARG A 129 17.93 10.12 -17.85
N LEU A 130 17.61 10.75 -16.74
CA LEU A 130 16.70 11.91 -16.73
C LEU A 130 17.27 13.10 -17.50
N LYS A 131 18.58 13.34 -17.40
CA LYS A 131 19.28 14.41 -18.11
C LYS A 131 19.32 14.19 -19.62
N THR A 132 19.54 12.95 -20.07
CA THR A 132 19.80 12.66 -21.48
C THR A 132 18.59 12.09 -22.22
N GLY A 133 17.62 11.52 -21.53
CA GLY A 133 16.51 10.75 -22.13
C GLY A 133 16.93 9.41 -22.74
N MET A 134 18.22 9.06 -22.68
CA MET A 134 18.74 7.84 -23.31
C MET A 134 18.41 6.60 -22.46
N PRO A 135 18.03 5.47 -23.08
CA PRO A 135 17.81 4.23 -22.36
C PRO A 135 19.07 3.76 -21.65
N VAL A 136 18.92 3.32 -20.41
CA VAL A 136 19.99 2.80 -19.57
C VAL A 136 19.47 1.62 -18.76
N ARG A 137 20.34 0.67 -18.48
CA ARG A 137 20.01 -0.41 -17.54
C ARG A 137 20.08 0.13 -16.11
N PHE A 138 18.97 0.11 -15.39
CA PHE A 138 18.95 0.46 -13.98
C PHE A 138 19.68 -0.59 -13.14
N MET A 139 20.45 -0.10 -12.18
CA MET A 139 21.15 -0.91 -11.19
C MET A 139 20.72 -0.44 -9.80
N PRO A 140 20.51 -1.37 -8.84
CA PRO A 140 20.27 -1.00 -7.45
C PRO A 140 21.45 -0.21 -6.90
N ALA A 141 21.18 0.83 -6.14
CA ALA A 141 22.22 1.51 -5.37
C ALA A 141 22.79 0.57 -4.29
N LYS A 142 23.99 0.89 -3.83
CA LYS A 142 24.69 0.13 -2.78
C LYS A 142 24.84 1.01 -1.54
N GLY A 143 25.14 0.38 -0.41
CA GLY A 143 25.46 1.08 0.83
C GLY A 143 24.45 0.89 1.93
N ARG A 144 24.32 1.90 2.79
CA ARG A 144 23.41 1.95 3.92
C ARG A 144 21.96 1.79 3.45
N CYS A 145 21.18 0.98 4.16
CA CYS A 145 19.78 0.75 3.86
C CYS A 145 18.89 1.26 5.00
N PHE A 146 17.66 1.59 4.69
CA PHE A 146 16.61 1.89 5.66
C PHE A 146 15.35 1.08 5.35
N MET A 147 14.49 0.98 6.33
CA MET A 147 13.15 0.40 6.21
C MET A 147 12.12 1.41 6.67
N CYS A 148 11.22 1.80 5.78
CA CYS A 148 10.03 2.57 6.12
C CYS A 148 8.80 1.68 6.28
N GLY A 149 7.89 2.08 7.14
CA GLY A 149 6.63 1.38 7.38
C GLY A 149 5.67 2.20 8.23
N CYS A 150 4.57 1.58 8.62
CA CYS A 150 3.62 2.16 9.56
C CYS A 150 3.20 1.10 10.57
N ILE A 151 3.19 1.47 11.85
CA ILE A 151 2.65 0.64 12.94
C ILE A 151 1.21 1.08 13.17
N PHE A 152 0.28 0.13 13.06
CA PHE A 152 -1.12 0.32 13.43
C PHE A 152 -1.41 -0.48 14.70
N GLU A 153 -1.75 0.20 15.78
CA GLU A 153 -2.27 -0.44 16.99
C GLU A 153 -3.77 -0.71 16.80
N VAL A 154 -4.20 -1.94 17.02
CA VAL A 154 -5.55 -2.39 16.69
C VAL A 154 -6.21 -3.05 17.91
N ASP A 155 -7.46 -2.71 18.17
CA ASP A 155 -8.32 -3.43 19.11
C ASP A 155 -8.75 -4.76 18.48
N GLU A 156 -8.24 -5.88 19.00
CA GLU A 156 -8.52 -7.22 18.52
C GLU A 156 -10.02 -7.62 18.59
N LYS A 157 -10.80 -7.00 19.47
CA LYS A 157 -12.23 -7.31 19.64
C LYS A 157 -13.07 -6.67 18.54
N THR A 158 -12.73 -5.45 18.17
CA THR A 158 -13.50 -4.64 17.22
C THR A 158 -12.89 -4.56 15.83
N GLY A 159 -11.58 -4.83 15.69
CA GLY A 159 -10.83 -4.63 14.45
C GLY A 159 -10.53 -3.16 14.14
N ARG A 160 -10.83 -2.23 15.07
CA ARG A 160 -10.62 -0.78 14.89
C ARG A 160 -9.18 -0.40 15.19
N THR A 161 -8.63 0.51 14.41
CA THR A 161 -7.31 1.08 14.68
C THR A 161 -7.41 2.13 15.80
N LEU A 162 -6.52 2.04 16.76
CA LEU A 162 -6.39 2.93 17.92
C LEU A 162 -5.34 4.01 17.66
N SER A 163 -4.22 3.64 17.03
CA SER A 163 -3.16 4.57 16.66
C SER A 163 -2.49 4.17 15.34
N ALA A 164 -1.86 5.13 14.68
CA ALA A 164 -1.08 4.92 13.46
C ALA A 164 0.21 5.75 13.55
N GLU A 165 1.36 5.11 13.44
CA GLU A 165 2.68 5.73 13.56
C GLU A 165 3.57 5.34 12.39
N ALA A 166 4.04 6.34 11.64
CA ALA A 166 5.04 6.14 10.59
C ALA A 166 6.40 5.87 11.24
N VAL A 167 7.09 4.84 10.76
CA VAL A 167 8.41 4.44 11.27
C VAL A 167 9.41 4.38 10.12
N CYS A 168 10.64 4.82 10.40
CA CYS A 168 11.78 4.65 9.51
C CYS A 168 12.99 4.21 10.34
N VAL A 169 13.56 3.07 10.00
CA VAL A 169 14.65 2.42 10.75
C VAL A 169 15.84 2.21 9.81
N GLU A 170 17.03 2.58 10.28
CA GLU A 170 18.32 2.35 9.60
C GLU A 170 19.05 1.12 10.14
#